data_a6749a24a92b8baad5b7f7f83eed7536
#
_entry.id   a6749a24a92b8baad5b7f7f83eed7536
#
_cell.length_a   1.000
_cell.length_b   1.000
_cell.length_c   1.000
_cell.angle_alpha   90.00
_cell.angle_beta   90.00
_cell.angle_gamma   90.00
#
_symmetry.space_group_name_H-M   'P 1'
#
loop_
_entity.id
_entity.type
_entity.pdbx_description
1 polymer ?
#
loop_
_entity_poly.entity_id
_entity_poly.type
_entity_poly.pdbx_seq_one_letter_code
_entity_poly.pdbx_strand_id
1 'polypeptide(L)'
;MHIVNHVNEYKQNQVTEAQALVTDHISLVNRIAGYLKARVPQFMEYEDMVQIGMLGLLSAAESYEKSSGVEFKDYAKSRIKGAILDEVRKLSDISRLAIKNSQQHEKVRHELENELGFTPKNSQIADRLEISVSEYERQRTHIDRFKIDKLESNGGDAFDELVGGKENPLSQLETD
;
A
#
# COMPACT_ATOMS: atom_id res chain seq x y z
N MET A 1 -36.60 5.70 -30.19
CA MET A 1 -36.80 6.09 -28.77
C MET A 1 -36.74 4.89 -27.77
N HIS A 2 -37.04 3.64 -28.19
CA HIS A 2 -37.00 2.45 -27.31
C HIS A 2 -35.61 1.96 -26.90
N ILE A 3 -34.59 2.09 -27.74
CA ILE A 3 -33.22 1.54 -27.50
C ILE A 3 -32.51 2.29 -26.35
N VAL A 4 -32.70 3.61 -26.25
CA VAL A 4 -32.07 4.44 -25.21
C VAL A 4 -32.61 4.12 -23.81
N ASN A 5 -33.88 3.78 -23.69
CA ASN A 5 -34.49 3.39 -22.42
C ASN A 5 -33.97 2.04 -21.92
N HIS A 6 -33.81 1.04 -22.78
CA HIS A 6 -33.27 -0.26 -22.41
C HIS A 6 -31.79 -0.20 -21.98
N VAL A 7 -30.98 0.66 -22.60
CA VAL A 7 -29.57 0.85 -22.19
C VAL A 7 -29.47 1.53 -20.83
N ASN A 8 -30.34 2.49 -20.54
CA ASN A 8 -30.38 3.14 -19.23
C ASN A 8 -30.89 2.20 -18.14
N GLU A 9 -31.91 1.41 -18.38
CA GLU A 9 -32.43 0.41 -17.48
C GLU A 9 -31.39 -0.69 -17.16
N TYR A 10 -30.67 -1.15 -18.17
CA TYR A 10 -29.60 -2.11 -18.01
C TYR A 10 -28.45 -1.57 -17.16
N LYS A 11 -28.01 -0.33 -17.39
CA LYS A 11 -26.99 0.34 -16.57
C LYS A 11 -27.44 0.55 -15.13
N GLN A 12 -28.69 0.93 -14.92
CA GLN A 12 -29.26 1.13 -13.60
C GLN A 12 -29.33 -0.17 -12.80
N ASN A 13 -29.70 -1.27 -13.45
CA ASN A 13 -29.74 -2.60 -12.84
C ASN A 13 -28.33 -3.11 -12.48
N GLN A 14 -27.32 -2.89 -13.32
CA GLN A 14 -25.94 -3.24 -13.02
C GLN A 14 -25.38 -2.44 -11.83
N VAL A 15 -25.65 -1.15 -11.75
CA VAL A 15 -25.24 -0.32 -10.60
C VAL A 15 -25.87 -0.81 -9.30
N THR A 16 -27.17 -1.15 -9.33
CA THR A 16 -27.87 -1.67 -8.16
C THR A 16 -27.33 -3.03 -7.71
N GLU A 17 -26.99 -3.91 -8.66
CA GLU A 17 -26.41 -5.23 -8.38
C GLU A 17 -25.00 -5.11 -7.79
N ALA A 18 -24.15 -4.26 -8.36
CA ALA A 18 -22.80 -3.99 -7.82
C ALA A 18 -22.88 -3.40 -6.41
N GLN A 19 -23.80 -2.47 -6.14
CA GLN A 19 -24.02 -1.91 -4.81
C GLN A 19 -24.44 -2.96 -3.78
N ALA A 20 -25.33 -3.88 -4.15
CA ALA A 20 -25.73 -4.99 -3.29
C ALA A 20 -24.54 -5.90 -2.96
N LEU A 21 -23.73 -6.28 -3.98
CA LEU A 21 -22.52 -7.09 -3.79
C LEU A 21 -21.53 -6.41 -2.84
N VAL A 22 -21.33 -5.09 -2.95
CA VAL A 22 -20.44 -4.36 -2.04
C VAL A 22 -21.01 -4.38 -0.62
N THR A 23 -22.27 -4.04 -0.44
CA THR A 23 -22.90 -3.95 0.88
C THR A 23 -22.85 -5.29 1.63
N ASP A 24 -23.15 -6.38 0.95
CA ASP A 24 -23.17 -7.73 1.52
C ASP A 24 -21.78 -8.25 1.90
N HIS A 25 -20.71 -7.65 1.34
CA HIS A 25 -19.33 -8.13 1.54
C HIS A 25 -18.42 -7.15 2.26
N ILE A 26 -18.92 -6.07 2.86
CA ILE A 26 -18.11 -5.13 3.68
C ILE A 26 -17.38 -5.87 4.82
N SER A 27 -18.04 -6.81 5.47
CA SER A 27 -17.44 -7.60 6.55
C SER A 27 -16.22 -8.41 6.12
N LEU A 28 -16.17 -8.83 4.85
CA LEU A 28 -15.02 -9.51 4.26
C LEU A 28 -13.78 -8.61 4.20
N VAL A 29 -13.96 -7.31 3.88
CA VAL A 29 -12.88 -6.32 3.87
C VAL A 29 -12.27 -6.19 5.26
N ASN A 30 -13.11 -5.99 6.29
CA ASN A 30 -12.64 -5.84 7.67
C ASN A 30 -11.85 -7.08 8.15
N ARG A 31 -12.32 -8.28 7.81
CA ARG A 31 -11.65 -9.52 8.17
C ARG A 31 -10.29 -9.67 7.48
N ILE A 32 -10.20 -9.35 6.18
CA ILE A 32 -8.95 -9.43 5.43
C ILE A 32 -7.97 -8.35 5.93
N ALA A 33 -8.43 -7.11 6.14
CA ALA A 33 -7.61 -6.04 6.67
C ALA A 33 -7.06 -6.38 8.06
N GLY A 34 -7.89 -6.89 8.97
CA GLY A 34 -7.45 -7.33 10.29
C GLY A 34 -6.44 -8.47 10.26
N TYR A 35 -6.65 -9.45 9.37
CA TYR A 35 -5.69 -10.53 9.18
C TYR A 35 -4.33 -10.04 8.66
N LEU A 36 -4.35 -9.11 7.70
CA LEU A 36 -3.12 -8.55 7.12
C LEU A 36 -2.42 -7.59 8.08
N LYS A 37 -3.16 -6.78 8.87
CA LYS A 37 -2.55 -5.85 9.86
C LYS A 37 -1.62 -6.54 10.83
N ALA A 38 -1.95 -7.75 11.26
CA ALA A 38 -1.09 -8.55 12.15
C ALA A 38 0.22 -9.04 11.48
N ARG A 39 0.35 -8.90 10.17
CA ARG A 39 1.43 -9.49 9.36
C ARG A 39 2.20 -8.49 8.51
N VAL A 40 1.72 -7.26 8.42
CA VAL A 40 2.40 -6.19 7.68
C VAL A 40 3.11 -5.26 8.66
N PRO A 41 4.16 -4.55 8.20
CA PRO A 41 4.84 -3.54 9.02
C PRO A 41 3.88 -2.45 9.51
N GLN A 42 4.21 -1.81 10.63
CA GLN A 42 3.33 -0.85 11.31
C GLN A 42 3.14 0.49 10.58
N PHE A 43 3.78 0.71 9.44
CA PHE A 43 3.66 1.97 8.68
C PHE A 43 2.33 2.14 7.94
N MET A 44 1.43 1.15 7.98
CA MET A 44 0.07 1.23 7.41
C MET A 44 -0.96 0.98 8.50
N GLU A 45 -1.84 1.95 8.74
CA GLU A 45 -2.88 1.82 9.74
C GLU A 45 -4.02 0.90 9.27
N TYR A 46 -4.75 0.34 10.24
CA TYR A 46 -5.85 -0.58 9.94
C TYR A 46 -6.94 0.09 9.08
N GLU A 47 -7.26 1.33 9.39
CA GLU A 47 -8.25 2.15 8.68
C GLU A 47 -7.84 2.37 7.22
N ASP A 48 -6.56 2.59 6.95
CA ASP A 48 -6.04 2.72 5.58
C ASP A 48 -6.19 1.41 4.81
N MET A 49 -5.91 0.27 5.46
CA MET A 49 -6.12 -1.05 4.86
C MET A 49 -7.59 -1.30 4.52
N VAL A 50 -8.50 -0.89 5.40
CA VAL A 50 -9.94 -1.00 5.17
C VAL A 50 -10.35 -0.14 3.97
N GLN A 51 -9.89 1.11 3.89
CA GLN A 51 -10.20 1.99 2.75
C GLN A 51 -9.69 1.41 1.42
N ILE A 52 -8.45 0.94 1.38
CA ILE A 52 -7.87 0.30 0.20
C ILE A 52 -8.60 -0.99 -0.14
N GLY A 53 -8.94 -1.80 0.85
CA GLY A 53 -9.71 -3.01 0.68
C GLY A 53 -11.12 -2.74 0.14
N MET A 54 -11.77 -1.64 0.55
CA MET A 54 -13.05 -1.19 0.01
C MET A 54 -12.95 -0.82 -1.47
N LEU A 55 -11.87 -0.15 -1.89
CA LEU A 55 -11.61 0.12 -3.32
C LEU A 55 -11.42 -1.20 -4.09
N GLY A 56 -10.74 -2.17 -3.50
CA GLY A 56 -10.59 -3.52 -4.06
C GLY A 56 -11.94 -4.25 -4.21
N LEU A 57 -12.81 -4.14 -3.20
CA LEU A 57 -14.16 -4.72 -3.24
C LEU A 57 -15.05 -4.04 -4.30
N LEU A 58 -14.99 -2.70 -4.39
CA LEU A 58 -15.74 -1.94 -5.40
C LEU A 58 -15.30 -2.34 -6.81
N SER A 59 -13.99 -2.37 -7.07
CA SER A 59 -13.45 -2.85 -8.35
C SER A 59 -13.84 -4.29 -8.65
N ALA A 60 -13.93 -5.16 -7.64
CA ALA A 60 -14.41 -6.52 -7.80
C ALA A 60 -15.89 -6.54 -8.23
N ALA A 61 -16.74 -5.74 -7.59
CA ALA A 61 -18.18 -5.69 -7.89
C ALA A 61 -18.46 -5.17 -9.32
N GLU A 62 -17.66 -4.19 -9.77
CA GLU A 62 -17.77 -3.64 -11.12
C GLU A 62 -17.28 -4.59 -12.23
N SER A 63 -16.30 -5.45 -11.91
CA SER A 63 -15.66 -6.33 -12.89
C SER A 63 -16.13 -7.79 -12.80
N TYR A 64 -17.03 -8.10 -11.88
CA TYR A 64 -17.49 -9.47 -11.67
C TYR A 64 -18.47 -9.94 -12.74
N GLU A 65 -18.16 -11.10 -13.32
CA GLU A 65 -19.01 -11.77 -14.28
C GLU A 65 -19.50 -13.11 -13.69
N LYS A 66 -20.82 -13.24 -13.48
CA LYS A 66 -21.44 -14.49 -12.96
C LYS A 66 -21.18 -15.71 -13.83
N SER A 67 -20.92 -15.49 -15.13
CA SER A 67 -20.58 -16.54 -16.09
C SER A 67 -19.23 -17.22 -15.85
N SER A 68 -18.36 -16.61 -15.03
CA SER A 68 -17.03 -17.14 -14.74
C SER A 68 -17.02 -18.45 -13.92
N GLY A 69 -18.14 -18.82 -13.31
CA GLY A 69 -18.27 -20.02 -12.46
C GLY A 69 -17.59 -19.92 -11.09
N VAL A 70 -17.03 -18.76 -10.75
CA VAL A 70 -16.43 -18.45 -9.43
C VAL A 70 -17.43 -17.68 -8.59
N GLU A 71 -17.59 -18.01 -7.32
CA GLU A 71 -18.42 -17.21 -6.41
C GLU A 71 -17.85 -15.78 -6.23
N PHE A 72 -18.74 -14.79 -6.13
CA PHE A 72 -18.30 -13.40 -5.94
C PHE A 72 -17.42 -13.24 -4.71
N LYS A 73 -17.72 -13.92 -3.61
CA LYS A 73 -16.95 -13.88 -2.36
C LYS A 73 -15.48 -14.23 -2.59
N ASP A 74 -15.19 -15.30 -3.34
CA ASP A 74 -13.83 -15.75 -3.60
C ASP A 74 -13.09 -14.81 -4.58
N TYR A 75 -13.80 -14.35 -5.58
CA TYR A 75 -13.26 -13.33 -6.49
C TYR A 75 -12.93 -12.03 -5.74
N ALA A 76 -13.86 -11.52 -4.93
CA ALA A 76 -13.66 -10.31 -4.13
C ALA A 76 -12.52 -10.47 -3.11
N LYS A 77 -12.41 -11.64 -2.44
CA LYS A 77 -11.33 -11.96 -1.51
C LYS A 77 -9.95 -11.75 -2.15
N SER A 78 -9.76 -12.26 -3.36
CA SER A 78 -8.50 -12.10 -4.11
C SER A 78 -8.24 -10.64 -4.46
N ARG A 79 -9.25 -9.90 -4.91
CA ARG A 79 -9.13 -8.48 -5.29
C ARG A 79 -8.85 -7.58 -4.11
N ILE A 80 -9.55 -7.76 -2.99
CA ILE A 80 -9.34 -7.01 -1.74
C ILE A 80 -7.91 -7.21 -1.23
N LYS A 81 -7.48 -8.48 -1.11
CA LYS A 81 -6.13 -8.81 -0.67
C LYS A 81 -5.07 -8.23 -1.60
N GLY A 82 -5.25 -8.38 -2.91
CA GLY A 82 -4.35 -7.83 -3.92
C GLY A 82 -4.19 -6.32 -3.77
N ALA A 83 -5.29 -5.58 -3.67
CA ALA A 83 -5.27 -4.12 -3.50
C ALA A 83 -4.47 -3.69 -2.26
N ILE A 84 -4.72 -4.32 -1.10
CA ILE A 84 -4.00 -4.00 0.14
C ILE A 84 -2.51 -4.34 0.01
N LEU A 85 -2.15 -5.52 -0.48
CA LEU A 85 -0.76 -5.93 -0.60
C LEU A 85 0.03 -5.10 -1.63
N ASP A 86 -0.61 -4.65 -2.70
CA ASP A 86 0.03 -3.78 -3.69
C ASP A 86 0.38 -2.41 -3.07
N GLU A 87 -0.47 -1.87 -2.21
CA GLU A 87 -0.17 -0.63 -1.51
C GLU A 87 0.93 -0.83 -0.45
N VAL A 88 0.90 -1.95 0.29
CA VAL A 88 1.98 -2.33 1.22
C VAL A 88 3.33 -2.40 0.48
N ARG A 89 3.38 -2.99 -0.72
CA ARG A 89 4.62 -3.06 -1.53
C ARG A 89 5.10 -1.68 -1.93
N LYS A 90 4.21 -0.81 -2.42
CA LYS A 90 4.57 0.57 -2.78
C LYS A 90 5.17 1.34 -1.61
N LEU A 91 4.51 1.28 -0.45
CA LEU A 91 4.99 1.95 0.77
C LEU A 91 6.32 1.36 1.26
N SER A 92 6.52 0.06 1.12
CA SER A 92 7.78 -0.60 1.44
C SER A 92 8.93 -0.16 0.53
N ASP A 93 8.70 -0.04 -0.76
CA ASP A 93 9.72 0.42 -1.71
C ASP A 93 10.10 1.88 -1.42
N ILE A 94 9.13 2.72 -1.09
CA ILE A 94 9.36 4.10 -0.63
C ILE A 94 10.19 4.09 0.67
N SER A 95 9.87 3.22 1.62
CA SER A 95 10.61 3.07 2.88
C SER A 95 12.05 2.63 2.65
N ARG A 96 12.30 1.63 1.80
CA ARG A 96 13.65 1.18 1.43
C ARG A 96 14.47 2.30 0.78
N LEU A 97 13.85 3.06 -0.11
CA LEU A 97 14.49 4.21 -0.75
C LEU A 97 14.80 5.31 0.28
N ALA A 98 13.89 5.61 1.20
CA ALA A 98 14.12 6.58 2.28
C ALA A 98 15.30 6.18 3.17
N ILE A 99 15.42 4.89 3.54
CA ILE A 99 16.55 4.35 4.32
C ILE A 99 17.85 4.49 3.55
N LYS A 100 17.87 4.11 2.26
CA LYS A 100 19.06 4.25 1.41
C LYS A 100 19.51 5.70 1.30
N ASN A 101 18.58 6.61 1.03
CA ASN A 101 18.86 8.03 0.94
C ASN A 101 19.35 8.59 2.29
N SER A 102 18.77 8.16 3.41
CA SER A 102 19.20 8.57 4.75
C SER A 102 20.66 8.18 5.02
N GLN A 103 21.04 6.94 4.70
CA GLN A 103 22.42 6.47 4.86
C GLN A 103 23.39 7.26 3.97
N GLN A 104 23.00 7.55 2.74
CA GLN A 104 23.82 8.31 1.80
C GLN A 104 23.98 9.78 2.23
N HIS A 105 22.89 10.43 2.68
CA HIS A 105 22.93 11.79 3.19
C HIS A 105 23.84 11.91 4.43
N GLU A 106 23.73 10.95 5.34
CA GLU A 106 24.53 10.92 6.56
C GLU A 106 26.02 10.74 6.27
N LYS A 107 26.33 9.82 5.35
CA LYS A 107 27.71 9.60 4.90
C LYS A 107 28.31 10.88 4.30
N VAL A 108 27.61 11.51 3.35
CA VAL A 108 28.08 12.75 2.70
C VAL A 108 28.22 13.89 3.70
N ARG A 109 27.25 14.01 4.65
CA ARG A 109 27.33 15.01 5.71
C ARG A 109 28.59 14.85 6.55
N HIS A 110 28.89 13.63 7.00
CA HIS A 110 30.08 13.32 7.78
C HIS A 110 31.38 13.58 7.01
N GLU A 111 31.44 13.22 5.73
CA GLU A 111 32.61 13.49 4.88
C GLU A 111 32.83 15.01 4.78
N LEU A 112 31.80 15.79 4.52
CA LEU A 112 31.88 17.23 4.44
C LEU A 112 32.21 17.90 5.79
N GLU A 113 31.68 17.42 6.91
CA GLU A 113 32.03 17.89 8.24
C GLU A 113 33.52 17.70 8.54
N ASN A 114 34.09 16.55 8.16
CA ASN A 114 35.52 16.27 8.31
C ASN A 114 36.37 17.15 7.40
N GLU A 115 35.93 17.43 6.16
CA GLU A 115 36.66 18.27 5.21
C GLU A 115 36.63 19.76 5.59
N LEU A 116 35.44 20.25 6.04
CA LEU A 116 35.22 21.67 6.28
C LEU A 116 35.52 22.08 7.73
N GLY A 117 35.47 21.16 8.67
CA GLY A 117 35.58 21.42 10.10
C GLY A 117 34.36 22.09 10.74
N PHE A 118 33.24 22.18 10.01
CA PHE A 118 31.96 22.70 10.50
C PHE A 118 30.80 21.98 9.81
N THR A 119 29.59 22.13 10.38
CA THR A 119 28.36 21.50 9.82
C THR A 119 28.04 22.06 8.43
N PRO A 120 27.97 21.23 7.38
CA PRO A 120 27.71 21.66 6.02
C PRO A 120 26.26 22.17 5.84
N LYS A 121 26.07 23.11 4.93
CA LYS A 121 24.74 23.58 4.52
C LYS A 121 24.09 22.54 3.60
N ASN A 122 22.74 22.56 3.54
CA ASN A 122 21.97 21.69 2.64
C ASN A 122 22.42 21.78 1.17
N SER A 123 22.79 22.99 0.70
CA SER A 123 23.30 23.18 -0.65
C SER A 123 24.60 22.44 -0.91
N GLN A 124 25.52 22.43 0.05
CA GLN A 124 26.80 21.73 -0.08
C GLN A 124 26.61 20.21 -0.09
N ILE A 125 25.65 19.69 0.69
CA ILE A 125 25.30 18.27 0.69
C ILE A 125 24.64 17.89 -0.64
N ALA A 126 23.68 18.71 -1.11
CA ALA A 126 22.99 18.51 -2.38
C ALA A 126 24.00 18.49 -3.57
N ASP A 127 24.93 19.45 -3.61
CA ASP A 127 25.97 19.52 -4.63
C ASP A 127 26.86 18.26 -4.62
N ARG A 128 27.28 17.79 -3.44
CA ARG A 128 28.09 16.58 -3.29
C ARG A 128 27.31 15.31 -3.69
N LEU A 129 25.98 15.31 -3.53
CA LEU A 129 25.08 14.23 -3.95
C LEU A 129 24.70 14.33 -5.44
N GLU A 130 25.10 15.39 -6.15
CA GLU A 130 24.77 15.66 -7.55
C GLU A 130 23.24 15.78 -7.79
N ILE A 131 22.52 16.34 -6.79
CA ILE A 131 21.08 16.58 -6.87
C ILE A 131 20.75 18.05 -6.61
N SER A 132 19.57 18.52 -6.99
CA SER A 132 19.11 19.86 -6.66
C SER A 132 18.80 19.99 -5.16
N VAL A 133 18.91 21.20 -4.63
CA VAL A 133 18.56 21.50 -3.22
C VAL A 133 17.10 21.12 -2.94
N SER A 134 16.19 21.39 -3.88
CA SER A 134 14.78 21.02 -3.76
C SER A 134 14.56 19.52 -3.70
N GLU A 135 15.33 18.75 -4.47
CA GLU A 135 15.30 17.29 -4.42
C GLU A 135 15.85 16.75 -3.08
N TYR A 136 16.95 17.32 -2.61
CA TYR A 136 17.52 16.98 -1.30
C TYR A 136 16.50 17.22 -0.16
N GLU A 137 15.83 18.39 -0.16
CA GLU A 137 14.82 18.74 0.84
C GLU A 137 13.59 17.80 0.77
N ARG A 138 13.18 17.43 -0.43
CA ARG A 138 12.11 16.45 -0.63
C ARG A 138 12.48 15.09 -0.06
N GLN A 139 13.67 14.59 -0.36
CA GLN A 139 14.18 13.32 0.16
C GLN A 139 14.29 13.37 1.69
N ARG A 140 14.76 14.48 2.26
CA ARG A 140 14.85 14.68 3.71
C ARG A 140 13.47 14.64 4.39
N THR A 141 12.48 15.29 3.82
CA THR A 141 11.10 15.24 4.33
C THR A 141 10.56 13.79 4.34
N HIS A 142 10.84 13.02 3.30
CA HIS A 142 10.48 11.60 3.26
C HIS A 142 11.21 10.78 4.32
N ILE A 143 12.52 10.97 4.48
CA ILE A 143 13.34 10.31 5.49
C ILE A 143 12.79 10.60 6.90
N ASP A 144 12.45 11.84 7.20
CA ASP A 144 11.98 12.23 8.54
C ASP A 144 10.63 11.57 8.88
N ARG A 145 9.72 11.43 7.91
CA ARG A 145 8.47 10.67 8.11
C ARG A 145 8.72 9.21 8.47
N PHE A 146 9.65 8.54 7.78
CA PHE A 146 9.95 7.13 8.05
C PHE A 146 10.83 6.90 9.28
N LYS A 147 11.58 7.89 9.77
CA LYS A 147 12.31 7.79 11.03
C LYS A 147 11.37 7.75 12.23
N ILE A 148 10.26 8.47 12.20
CA ILE A 148 9.25 8.46 13.26
C ILE A 148 8.62 7.08 13.34
N ASP A 149 8.23 6.49 12.20
CA ASP A 149 7.60 5.16 12.14
C ASP A 149 8.55 4.04 12.59
N LYS A 150 9.87 4.18 12.34
CA LYS A 150 10.87 3.17 12.70
C LYS A 150 11.21 3.12 14.20
N LEU A 151 11.00 4.21 14.92
CA LEU A 151 11.18 4.24 16.38
C LEU A 151 10.13 3.40 17.12
N GLU A 152 9.01 3.11 16.47
CA GLU A 152 7.90 2.32 17.04
C GLU A 152 7.89 0.84 16.56
N SER A 153 8.68 0.47 15.51
CA SER A 153 8.63 -0.87 14.92
C SER A 153 9.97 -1.62 14.94
N ASN A 154 10.12 -2.55 15.87
CA ASN A 154 11.20 -3.57 15.88
C ASN A 154 10.90 -4.79 14.98
N GLY A 155 10.42 -4.61 13.74
CA GLY A 155 9.88 -5.70 12.92
C GLY A 155 10.35 -5.79 11.46
N GLY A 156 11.63 -5.46 11.15
CA GLY A 156 12.12 -5.44 9.76
C GLY A 156 12.19 -6.81 9.04
N ASP A 157 12.38 -7.92 9.77
CA ASP A 157 12.60 -9.25 9.16
C ASP A 157 11.29 -9.94 8.71
N ALA A 158 10.15 -9.62 9.35
CA ALA A 158 8.86 -10.25 9.04
C ALA A 158 8.27 -9.83 7.68
N PHE A 159 8.74 -8.71 7.12
CA PHE A 159 8.20 -8.17 5.87
C PHE A 159 8.74 -8.88 4.63
N ASP A 160 10.03 -9.18 4.59
CA ASP A 160 10.65 -9.88 3.45
C ASP A 160 10.13 -11.32 3.33
N GLU A 161 9.80 -11.96 4.45
CA GLU A 161 9.14 -13.27 4.49
C GLU A 161 7.70 -13.20 3.98
N LEU A 162 6.98 -12.12 4.26
CA LEU A 162 5.58 -11.91 3.87
C LEU A 162 5.42 -11.53 2.39
N VAL A 163 6.36 -10.78 1.83
CA VAL A 163 6.33 -10.31 0.43
C VAL A 163 7.06 -11.26 -0.50
N GLY A 164 8.06 -11.99 0.00
CA GLY A 164 8.88 -12.95 -0.75
C GLY A 164 8.42 -14.41 -0.66
N GLY A 165 7.62 -14.76 0.34
CA GLY A 165 7.17 -16.13 0.59
C GLY A 165 6.15 -16.62 -0.44
N LYS A 166 6.44 -17.76 -1.06
CA LYS A 166 5.54 -18.47 -2.00
C LYS A 166 4.35 -19.14 -1.32
N GLU A 167 4.19 -19.03 0.00
CA GLU A 167 3.07 -19.66 0.72
C GLU A 167 1.88 -18.71 0.81
N ASN A 168 0.76 -19.20 0.33
CA ASN A 168 -0.52 -18.48 0.32
C ASN A 168 -1.12 -18.47 1.74
N PRO A 169 -1.02 -17.37 2.50
CA PRO A 169 -1.50 -17.36 3.90
C PRO A 169 -3.02 -17.44 4.03
N LEU A 170 -3.76 -17.46 2.92
CA LEU A 170 -5.22 -17.55 2.93
C LEU A 170 -5.77 -18.97 2.99
N SER A 171 -4.94 -20.01 2.78
CA SER A 171 -5.38 -21.40 2.94
C SER A 171 -5.74 -21.74 4.39
N GLN A 172 -5.31 -20.89 5.35
CA GLN A 172 -5.61 -21.07 6.79
C GLN A 172 -6.92 -20.39 7.25
N LEU A 173 -7.62 -19.66 6.37
CA LEU A 173 -8.92 -19.04 6.68
C LEU A 173 -10.11 -19.95 6.42
N GLU A 174 -9.89 -21.18 5.94
CA GLU A 174 -10.95 -22.12 5.58
C GLU A 174 -11.32 -23.13 6.70
N THR A 175 -10.67 -23.05 7.86
CA THR A 175 -11.03 -23.87 9.03
C THR A 175 -11.50 -22.98 10.18
N ASP A 176 -12.76 -22.53 10.12
CA ASP A 176 -13.70 -22.35 11.23
C ASP A 176 -15.07 -21.90 10.69
#